data_d25a56622b4a109de5afaf1207c0c14b
#
_entry.id   d25a56622b4a109de5afaf1207c0c14b
#
_cell.length_a   1.000
_cell.length_b   1.000
_cell.length_c   1.000
_cell.angle_alpha   90.00
_cell.angle_beta   90.00
_cell.angle_gamma   90.00
#
_symmetry.space_group_name_H-M   'P 1'
#
loop_
_entity.id
_entity.type
_entity.pdbx_description
1 polymer ?
#
loop_
_entity_poly.entity_id
_entity_poly.type
_entity_poly.pdbx_seq_one_letter_code
_entity_poly.pdbx_strand_id
1 'polypeptide(L)'
;MGLSPPFFGVSVKHWDSYWLSTETLSSFAQSNHKDGYQGDVLYFWNAIFKEFQTSAKLLDIGCGNGALAVLAEQYPKQFEITAIDAANIDPIKHFNNNEKVSISLNKIKFISRMNCENLSFDDSSFDYLISQFGIEYSDIKLSLSEASRVLKSGGEVIALVHHSNSFITQDCQQGIKVLSQFISKDGLAYKVKSFVEFCSHYRRLEEPTTQEQNEFLEINENLLQDFKKVQIDLSSEVEQDWFGQLAKNFIPMIVNWREVSVHQIESLIEELINYQLRINEQIKASWNEDDKKVISTNLRSDWKTIDITPKEIDGELFCWVLKAKKR
;
A
#
# COMPACT_ATOMS: atom_id res chain seq x y z
N MET A 1 22.92 -5.52 -14.70
CA MET A 1 22.32 -4.43 -13.93
C MET A 1 21.89 -5.05 -12.62
N GLY A 2 22.28 -4.47 -11.47
CA GLY A 2 22.01 -5.06 -10.16
C GLY A 2 20.55 -4.81 -9.76
N LEU A 3 20.02 -5.70 -8.91
CA LEU A 3 18.78 -5.49 -8.18
C LEU A 3 18.80 -4.08 -7.56
N SER A 4 17.66 -3.42 -7.52
CA SER A 4 17.51 -2.10 -6.89
C SER A 4 18.17 -2.10 -5.50
N PRO A 5 18.83 -1.01 -5.08
CA PRO A 5 19.49 -1.00 -3.77
C PRO A 5 18.48 -1.27 -2.66
N PRO A 6 18.86 -2.04 -1.63
CA PRO A 6 17.97 -2.37 -0.53
C PRO A 6 17.49 -1.10 0.17
N PHE A 7 16.24 -1.12 0.64
CA PHE A 7 15.61 -0.03 1.41
C PHE A 7 16.23 0.13 2.82
N PHE A 8 17.48 -0.27 3.04
CA PHE A 8 18.17 -0.13 4.31
C PHE A 8 18.24 1.35 4.74
N GLY A 9 17.54 1.70 5.79
CA GLY A 9 17.54 3.04 6.37
C GLY A 9 16.54 4.03 5.76
N VAL A 10 15.67 3.62 4.85
CA VAL A 10 14.55 4.46 4.38
C VAL A 10 13.51 4.54 5.49
N SER A 11 13.08 5.75 5.79
CA SER A 11 12.02 5.99 6.78
C SER A 11 10.71 5.35 6.30
N VAL A 12 10.18 4.37 7.02
CA VAL A 12 8.86 3.76 6.76
C VAL A 12 7.69 4.57 7.37
N LYS A 13 7.92 5.84 7.75
CA LYS A 13 6.92 6.68 8.41
C LYS A 13 5.62 6.84 7.62
N HIS A 14 5.69 6.86 6.28
CA HIS A 14 4.50 6.94 5.41
C HIS A 14 3.68 5.65 5.43
N TRP A 15 4.31 4.47 5.69
CA TRP A 15 3.61 3.22 5.95
C TRP A 15 3.06 3.18 7.38
N ASP A 16 3.82 3.68 8.39
CA ASP A 16 3.32 3.84 9.77
C ASP A 16 2.03 4.66 9.77
N SER A 17 2.06 5.83 9.12
CA SER A 17 0.90 6.72 9.02
C SER A 17 -0.29 6.03 8.32
N TYR A 18 -0.02 5.32 7.22
CA TYR A 18 -1.05 4.62 6.46
C TYR A 18 -1.74 3.53 7.29
N TRP A 19 -0.98 2.61 7.87
CA TRP A 19 -1.55 1.48 8.61
C TRP A 19 -2.27 1.91 9.90
N LEU A 20 -1.87 3.03 10.51
CA LEU A 20 -2.54 3.58 11.68
C LEU A 20 -3.79 4.41 11.35
N SER A 21 -3.97 4.86 10.11
CA SER A 21 -5.11 5.72 9.71
C SER A 21 -6.14 5.02 8.81
N THR A 22 -5.75 3.98 8.06
CA THR A 22 -6.65 3.30 7.13
C THR A 22 -7.71 2.48 7.86
N GLU A 23 -8.96 2.56 7.39
CA GLU A 23 -10.08 1.78 7.93
C GLU A 23 -10.19 0.38 7.31
N THR A 24 -9.21 -0.05 6.53
CA THR A 24 -9.21 -1.35 5.83
C THR A 24 -8.10 -2.26 6.34
N LEU A 25 -8.34 -3.57 6.36
CA LEU A 25 -7.32 -4.56 6.70
C LEU A 25 -6.26 -4.70 5.62
N SER A 26 -6.60 -4.46 4.35
CA SER A 26 -5.68 -4.55 3.20
C SER A 26 -5.40 -3.18 2.60
N SER A 27 -4.26 -3.03 1.93
CA SER A 27 -3.93 -1.85 1.14
C SER A 27 -4.69 -1.75 -0.19
N PHE A 28 -5.49 -2.74 -0.53
CA PHE A 28 -6.32 -2.75 -1.74
C PHE A 28 -7.54 -1.84 -1.56
N ALA A 29 -7.39 -0.57 -1.92
CA ALA A 29 -8.43 0.45 -1.75
C ALA A 29 -9.63 0.30 -2.70
N GLN A 30 -9.56 -0.54 -3.74
CA GLN A 30 -10.62 -0.70 -4.73
C GLN A 30 -11.82 -1.53 -4.26
N SER A 31 -11.72 -2.20 -3.14
CA SER A 31 -12.84 -2.97 -2.64
C SER A 31 -13.61 -2.19 -1.57
N ASN A 32 -14.92 -2.11 -1.70
CA ASN A 32 -15.84 -1.75 -0.59
C ASN A 32 -15.73 -2.74 0.59
N HIS A 33 -14.69 -3.57 0.64
CA HIS A 33 -14.50 -4.69 1.54
C HIS A 33 -13.44 -4.36 2.58
N LYS A 34 -13.88 -3.62 3.61
CA LYS A 34 -13.00 -3.21 4.73
C LYS A 34 -12.46 -4.41 5.53
N ASP A 35 -13.12 -5.56 5.46
CA ASP A 35 -12.92 -6.70 6.37
C ASP A 35 -11.98 -7.80 5.80
N GLY A 36 -11.37 -7.62 4.64
CA GLY A 36 -10.42 -8.60 4.07
C GLY A 36 -10.52 -8.81 2.56
N TYR A 37 -9.95 -9.91 2.06
CA TYR A 37 -9.91 -10.24 0.64
C TYR A 37 -11.20 -10.90 0.15
N GLN A 38 -11.52 -10.69 -1.14
CA GLN A 38 -12.65 -11.32 -1.83
C GLN A 38 -12.24 -11.76 -3.25
N GLY A 39 -13.17 -12.42 -3.95
CA GLY A 39 -12.97 -12.82 -5.34
C GLY A 39 -11.74 -13.72 -5.54
N ASP A 40 -10.99 -13.47 -6.61
CA ASP A 40 -9.86 -14.30 -7.02
C ASP A 40 -8.71 -14.39 -6.01
N VAL A 41 -8.48 -13.32 -5.25
CA VAL A 41 -7.46 -13.32 -4.19
C VAL A 41 -7.88 -14.25 -3.05
N LEU A 42 -9.14 -14.17 -2.61
CA LEU A 42 -9.71 -15.09 -1.62
C LEU A 42 -9.63 -16.55 -2.10
N TYR A 43 -10.04 -16.81 -3.34
CA TYR A 43 -10.01 -18.17 -3.91
C TYR A 43 -8.59 -18.71 -4.01
N PHE A 44 -7.63 -17.87 -4.43
CA PHE A 44 -6.23 -18.25 -4.49
C PHE A 44 -5.70 -18.70 -3.11
N TRP A 45 -5.87 -17.85 -2.09
CA TRP A 45 -5.36 -18.17 -0.77
C TRP A 45 -6.08 -19.38 -0.13
N ASN A 46 -7.38 -19.52 -0.32
CA ASN A 46 -8.11 -20.70 0.14
C ASN A 46 -7.60 -21.99 -0.53
N ALA A 47 -7.25 -21.95 -1.81
CA ALA A 47 -6.64 -23.08 -2.50
C ALA A 47 -5.24 -23.41 -1.92
N ILE A 48 -4.44 -22.40 -1.59
CA ILE A 48 -3.14 -22.59 -0.91
C ILE A 48 -3.33 -23.19 0.49
N PHE A 49 -4.20 -22.62 1.31
CA PHE A 49 -4.44 -23.11 2.68
C PHE A 49 -5.00 -24.52 2.72
N LYS A 50 -5.70 -24.95 1.68
CA LYS A 50 -6.18 -26.33 1.54
C LYS A 50 -5.03 -27.34 1.52
N GLU A 51 -3.89 -26.98 0.93
CA GLU A 51 -2.71 -27.87 0.83
C GLU A 51 -1.86 -27.87 2.12
N PHE A 52 -2.01 -26.88 2.99
CA PHE A 52 -1.25 -26.78 4.23
C PHE A 52 -1.65 -27.85 5.25
N GLN A 53 -0.74 -28.22 6.13
CA GLN A 53 -1.01 -29.14 7.23
C GLN A 53 -1.91 -28.49 8.28
N THR A 54 -2.77 -29.27 8.92
CA THR A 54 -3.57 -28.81 10.06
C THR A 54 -2.64 -28.40 11.22
N SER A 55 -2.99 -27.32 11.92
CA SER A 55 -2.20 -26.74 13.02
C SER A 55 -0.77 -26.32 12.62
N ALA A 56 -0.54 -26.03 11.34
CA ALA A 56 0.74 -25.53 10.85
C ALA A 56 1.06 -24.16 11.46
N LYS A 57 2.36 -23.89 11.65
CA LYS A 57 2.88 -22.59 12.07
C LYS A 57 3.14 -21.73 10.84
N LEU A 58 2.42 -20.60 10.74
CA LEU A 58 2.53 -19.67 9.63
C LEU A 58 3.24 -18.38 10.08
N LEU A 59 4.08 -17.84 9.19
CA LEU A 59 4.61 -16.49 9.30
C LEU A 59 4.08 -15.66 8.13
N ASP A 60 3.31 -14.61 8.42
CA ASP A 60 2.84 -13.61 7.43
C ASP A 60 3.83 -12.43 7.40
N ILE A 61 4.46 -12.20 6.24
CA ILE A 61 5.51 -11.19 6.03
C ILE A 61 4.94 -9.98 5.31
N GLY A 62 5.16 -8.78 5.88
CA GLY A 62 4.59 -7.54 5.38
C GLY A 62 3.07 -7.54 5.55
N CYS A 63 2.62 -7.91 6.76
CA CYS A 63 1.21 -8.19 7.03
C CYS A 63 0.30 -6.97 7.04
N GLY A 64 0.85 -5.74 7.20
CA GLY A 64 0.06 -4.54 7.39
C GLY A 64 -0.95 -4.69 8.54
N ASN A 65 -2.21 -4.39 8.28
CA ASN A 65 -3.28 -4.59 9.27
C ASN A 65 -3.80 -6.04 9.35
N GLY A 66 -3.14 -7.00 8.70
CA GLY A 66 -3.36 -8.42 8.92
C GLY A 66 -4.42 -9.08 8.05
N ALA A 67 -4.74 -8.55 6.88
CA ALA A 67 -5.78 -9.12 6.01
C ALA A 67 -5.51 -10.59 5.66
N LEU A 68 -4.26 -10.96 5.31
CA LEU A 68 -3.91 -12.33 4.98
C LEU A 68 -3.89 -13.21 6.23
N ALA A 69 -3.35 -12.71 7.34
CA ALA A 69 -3.34 -13.41 8.62
C ALA A 69 -4.76 -13.72 9.13
N VAL A 70 -5.71 -12.76 9.02
CA VAL A 70 -7.14 -12.96 9.37
C VAL A 70 -7.77 -14.03 8.47
N LEU A 71 -7.52 -13.98 7.16
CA LEU A 71 -8.01 -15.00 6.25
C LEU A 71 -7.48 -16.41 6.59
N ALA A 72 -6.21 -16.51 6.97
CA ALA A 72 -5.61 -17.77 7.41
C ALA A 72 -6.20 -18.26 8.75
N GLU A 73 -6.45 -17.35 9.71
CA GLU A 73 -7.07 -17.68 11.01
C GLU A 73 -8.49 -18.23 10.85
N GLN A 74 -9.25 -17.63 9.93
CA GLN A 74 -10.62 -18.05 9.64
C GLN A 74 -10.71 -19.37 8.86
N TYR A 75 -9.58 -19.86 8.32
CA TYR A 75 -9.56 -21.13 7.60
C TYR A 75 -9.66 -22.34 8.57
N PRO A 76 -10.45 -23.39 8.25
CA PRO A 76 -10.79 -24.47 9.23
C PRO A 76 -9.62 -25.33 9.73
N LYS A 77 -8.36 -25.04 9.38
CA LYS A 77 -7.19 -25.85 9.77
C LYS A 77 -6.47 -25.41 11.06
N GLN A 78 -6.97 -24.38 11.76
CA GLN A 78 -6.45 -23.95 13.08
C GLN A 78 -4.94 -23.64 13.05
N PHE A 79 -4.49 -22.80 12.16
CA PHE A 79 -3.09 -22.39 12.07
C PHE A 79 -2.64 -21.57 13.29
N GLU A 80 -1.37 -21.77 13.69
CA GLU A 80 -0.68 -20.87 14.63
C GLU A 80 0.00 -19.75 13.82
N ILE A 81 -0.52 -18.50 13.92
CA ILE A 81 -0.13 -17.42 13.03
C ILE A 81 0.67 -16.36 13.77
N THR A 82 1.88 -16.07 13.25
CA THR A 82 2.65 -14.89 13.57
C THR A 82 2.68 -13.99 12.34
N ALA A 83 2.44 -12.68 12.52
CA ALA A 83 2.37 -11.70 11.44
C ALA A 83 3.33 -10.54 11.75
N ILE A 84 4.20 -10.21 10.81
CA ILE A 84 5.25 -9.19 10.98
C ILE A 84 5.13 -8.09 9.93
N ASP A 85 5.49 -6.87 10.34
CA ASP A 85 5.62 -5.74 9.43
C ASP A 85 6.79 -4.84 9.84
N ALA A 86 7.48 -4.26 8.87
CA ALA A 86 8.53 -3.26 9.11
C ALA A 86 7.95 -1.93 9.61
N ALA A 87 6.71 -1.62 9.26
CA ALA A 87 5.99 -0.46 9.75
C ALA A 87 5.53 -0.63 11.21
N ASN A 88 5.18 0.48 11.82
CA ASN A 88 4.53 0.50 13.14
C ASN A 88 3.04 0.17 12.98
N ILE A 89 2.67 -1.04 13.32
CA ILE A 89 1.29 -1.55 13.22
C ILE A 89 0.74 -1.89 14.61
N ASP A 90 -0.56 -1.71 14.77
CA ASP A 90 -1.33 -2.19 15.94
C ASP A 90 -2.76 -2.54 15.51
N PRO A 91 -2.95 -3.59 14.68
CA PRO A 91 -4.26 -3.91 14.13
C PRO A 91 -5.27 -4.33 15.21
N ILE A 92 -4.82 -4.95 16.31
CA ILE A 92 -5.70 -5.35 17.41
C ILE A 92 -6.37 -4.12 18.03
N LYS A 93 -5.57 -3.08 18.32
CA LYS A 93 -6.09 -1.84 18.87
C LYS A 93 -6.91 -1.05 17.84
N HIS A 94 -6.42 -1.00 16.62
CA HIS A 94 -7.03 -0.21 15.54
C HIS A 94 -8.43 -0.71 15.16
N PHE A 95 -8.63 -2.03 15.12
CA PHE A 95 -9.91 -2.66 14.76
C PHE A 95 -10.68 -3.24 15.95
N ASN A 96 -10.43 -2.77 17.18
CA ASN A 96 -11.09 -3.28 18.39
C ASN A 96 -12.62 -3.14 18.37
N ASN A 97 -13.15 -2.15 17.66
CA ASN A 97 -14.58 -1.88 17.53
C ASN A 97 -15.23 -2.63 16.34
N ASN A 98 -14.45 -3.34 15.53
CA ASN A 98 -14.97 -4.13 14.42
C ASN A 98 -15.13 -5.60 14.86
N GLU A 99 -16.35 -5.95 15.30
CA GLU A 99 -16.67 -7.29 15.82
C GLU A 99 -16.36 -8.42 14.84
N LYS A 100 -16.43 -8.16 13.52
CA LYS A 100 -16.21 -9.19 12.50
C LYS A 100 -14.75 -9.69 12.46
N VAL A 101 -13.79 -8.80 12.69
CA VAL A 101 -12.37 -9.12 12.55
C VAL A 101 -11.62 -9.15 13.87
N SER A 102 -12.10 -8.44 14.89
CA SER A 102 -11.41 -8.34 16.19
C SER A 102 -11.20 -9.70 16.86
N ILE A 103 -12.14 -10.64 16.73
CA ILE A 103 -11.99 -12.00 17.25
C ILE A 103 -10.81 -12.74 16.60
N SER A 104 -10.68 -12.63 15.29
CA SER A 104 -9.54 -13.24 14.56
C SER A 104 -8.23 -12.55 14.86
N LEU A 105 -8.22 -11.19 14.88
CA LEU A 105 -7.02 -10.42 15.19
C LEU A 105 -6.44 -10.75 16.57
N ASN A 106 -7.28 -10.99 17.58
CA ASN A 106 -6.84 -11.34 18.92
C ASN A 106 -6.22 -12.74 19.04
N LYS A 107 -6.35 -13.60 18.03
CA LYS A 107 -5.73 -14.94 17.98
C LYS A 107 -4.38 -14.94 17.22
N ILE A 108 -4.04 -13.83 16.57
CA ILE A 108 -2.84 -13.67 15.75
C ILE A 108 -1.78 -12.93 16.58
N LYS A 109 -0.53 -13.42 16.51
CA LYS A 109 0.61 -12.74 17.13
C LYS A 109 1.18 -11.71 16.16
N PHE A 110 0.92 -10.42 16.38
CA PHE A 110 1.50 -9.33 15.59
C PHE A 110 2.82 -8.84 16.18
N ILE A 111 3.81 -8.57 15.31
CA ILE A 111 5.09 -7.97 15.67
C ILE A 111 5.38 -6.83 14.70
N SER A 112 5.29 -5.61 15.20
CA SER A 112 5.61 -4.40 14.44
C SER A 112 7.13 -4.13 14.42
N ARG A 113 7.60 -3.32 13.48
CA ARG A 113 9.01 -2.93 13.32
C ARG A 113 9.98 -4.10 13.16
N MET A 114 9.53 -5.18 12.52
CA MET A 114 10.36 -6.34 12.21
C MET A 114 10.57 -6.43 10.70
N ASN A 115 11.82 -6.29 10.28
CA ASN A 115 12.24 -6.45 8.89
C ASN A 115 12.42 -7.94 8.56
N CYS A 116 11.95 -8.36 7.39
CA CYS A 116 12.07 -9.76 6.96
C CYS A 116 13.49 -10.17 6.54
N GLU A 117 14.41 -9.23 6.39
CA GLU A 117 15.84 -9.47 6.17
C GLU A 117 16.60 -9.89 7.44
N ASN A 118 15.98 -9.74 8.62
CA ASN A 118 16.59 -10.10 9.90
C ASN A 118 15.49 -10.51 10.90
N LEU A 119 15.10 -11.77 10.85
CA LEU A 119 14.00 -12.31 11.63
C LEU A 119 14.47 -12.77 13.03
N SER A 120 13.85 -12.24 14.08
CA SER A 120 14.14 -12.60 15.47
C SER A 120 13.46 -13.92 15.89
N PHE A 121 13.53 -14.95 15.04
CA PHE A 121 13.01 -16.28 15.29
C PHE A 121 14.13 -17.31 15.21
N ASP A 122 13.97 -18.43 15.94
CA ASP A 122 14.89 -19.55 15.87
C ASP A 122 14.81 -20.26 14.50
N ASP A 123 15.86 -21.00 14.15
CA ASP A 123 15.89 -21.81 12.95
C ASP A 123 14.76 -22.86 12.98
N SER A 124 14.18 -23.13 11.83
CA SER A 124 13.15 -24.17 11.67
C SER A 124 11.92 -23.98 12.56
N SER A 125 11.47 -22.73 12.74
CA SER A 125 10.33 -22.38 13.59
C SER A 125 8.98 -22.49 12.90
N PHE A 126 8.93 -22.35 11.56
CA PHE A 126 7.70 -22.26 10.78
C PHE A 126 7.57 -23.36 9.75
N ASP A 127 6.32 -23.76 9.47
CA ASP A 127 6.00 -24.70 8.40
C ASP A 127 5.83 -23.98 7.06
N TYR A 128 5.22 -22.79 7.07
CA TYR A 128 4.99 -21.98 5.87
C TYR A 128 5.21 -20.49 6.15
N LEU A 129 5.75 -19.79 5.16
CA LEU A 129 5.79 -18.34 5.09
C LEU A 129 4.84 -17.88 3.99
N ILE A 130 4.01 -16.90 4.31
CA ILE A 130 3.06 -16.30 3.38
C ILE A 130 3.32 -14.80 3.28
N SER A 131 3.06 -14.21 2.11
CA SER A 131 3.13 -12.76 1.93
C SER A 131 2.22 -12.33 0.79
N GLN A 132 1.55 -11.21 0.95
CA GLN A 132 0.80 -10.60 -0.14
C GLN A 132 1.21 -9.14 -0.29
N PHE A 133 1.95 -8.85 -1.37
CA PHE A 133 2.45 -7.52 -1.68
C PHE A 133 3.25 -6.90 -0.53
N GLY A 134 4.16 -7.71 0.07
CA GLY A 134 4.98 -7.30 1.21
C GLY A 134 6.46 -7.64 1.06
N ILE A 135 6.80 -8.90 0.76
CA ILE A 135 8.19 -9.37 0.71
C ILE A 135 9.03 -8.67 -0.36
N GLU A 136 8.45 -8.23 -1.46
CA GLU A 136 9.13 -7.54 -2.55
C GLU A 136 9.66 -6.14 -2.20
N TYR A 137 9.19 -5.55 -1.11
CA TYR A 137 9.70 -4.27 -0.62
C TYR A 137 11.02 -4.39 0.14
N SER A 138 11.54 -5.60 0.30
CA SER A 138 12.76 -5.91 1.01
C SER A 138 13.95 -6.24 0.07
N ASP A 139 15.15 -6.39 0.64
CA ASP A 139 16.21 -7.11 -0.06
C ASP A 139 15.83 -8.59 -0.19
N ILE A 140 15.32 -8.97 -1.34
CA ILE A 140 14.76 -10.30 -1.57
C ILE A 140 15.78 -11.43 -1.34
N LYS A 141 17.09 -11.18 -1.51
CA LYS A 141 18.12 -12.20 -1.25
C LYS A 141 18.26 -12.44 0.25
N LEU A 142 18.33 -11.36 1.03
CA LEU A 142 18.41 -11.45 2.49
C LEU A 142 17.12 -12.04 3.05
N SER A 143 15.97 -11.59 2.57
CA SER A 143 14.67 -12.06 3.02
C SER A 143 14.43 -13.53 2.70
N LEU A 144 14.81 -14.01 1.52
CA LEU A 144 14.71 -15.46 1.21
C LEU A 144 15.77 -16.30 1.94
N SER A 145 16.93 -15.74 2.28
CA SER A 145 17.90 -16.40 3.15
C SER A 145 17.34 -16.57 4.58
N GLU A 146 16.78 -15.52 5.16
CA GLU A 146 16.12 -15.58 6.47
C GLU A 146 14.89 -16.49 6.44
N ALA A 147 14.06 -16.40 5.39
CA ALA A 147 12.95 -17.32 5.18
C ALA A 147 13.40 -18.78 5.16
N SER A 148 14.49 -19.08 4.45
CA SER A 148 15.06 -20.44 4.46
C SER A 148 15.53 -20.86 5.86
N ARG A 149 16.15 -19.95 6.63
CA ARG A 149 16.62 -20.24 7.98
C ARG A 149 15.47 -20.59 8.92
N VAL A 150 14.42 -19.78 8.95
CA VAL A 150 13.30 -19.96 9.88
C VAL A 150 12.30 -21.02 9.47
N LEU A 151 12.27 -21.45 8.19
CA LEU A 151 11.45 -22.55 7.73
C LEU A 151 12.03 -23.90 8.18
N LYS A 152 11.16 -24.83 8.52
CA LYS A 152 11.49 -26.25 8.66
C LYS A 152 11.91 -26.84 7.32
N SER A 153 12.65 -27.99 7.34
CA SER A 153 12.94 -28.73 6.11
C SER A 153 11.63 -29.12 5.41
N GLY A 154 11.55 -28.89 4.11
CA GLY A 154 10.34 -29.09 3.30
C GLY A 154 9.28 -28.01 3.45
N GLY A 155 9.49 -27.01 4.32
CA GLY A 155 8.62 -25.83 4.43
C GLY A 155 8.64 -24.96 3.17
N GLU A 156 7.64 -24.12 3.00
CA GLU A 156 7.44 -23.36 1.76
C GLU A 156 7.19 -21.87 2.00
N VAL A 157 7.70 -21.04 1.11
CA VAL A 157 7.29 -19.63 0.94
C VAL A 157 6.27 -19.54 -0.18
N ILE A 158 5.15 -18.92 0.06
CA ILE A 158 4.16 -18.56 -0.97
C ILE A 158 3.90 -17.06 -0.89
N ALA A 159 4.15 -16.34 -2.00
CA ALA A 159 3.88 -14.91 -2.03
C ALA A 159 3.21 -14.47 -3.33
N LEU A 160 2.29 -13.50 -3.21
CA LEU A 160 1.87 -12.65 -4.33
C LEU A 160 2.74 -11.40 -4.31
N VAL A 161 3.37 -11.11 -5.44
CA VAL A 161 4.38 -10.05 -5.61
C VAL A 161 3.96 -9.15 -6.77
N HIS A 162 4.11 -7.85 -6.64
CA HIS A 162 3.79 -6.90 -7.70
C HIS A 162 4.56 -7.21 -8.98
N HIS A 163 3.83 -7.24 -10.10
CA HIS A 163 4.41 -7.40 -11.44
C HIS A 163 4.55 -6.03 -12.11
N SER A 164 5.70 -5.71 -12.70
CA SER A 164 5.99 -4.40 -13.29
C SER A 164 5.05 -3.99 -14.43
N ASN A 165 4.46 -4.96 -15.12
CA ASN A 165 3.49 -4.75 -16.19
C ASN A 165 2.05 -5.11 -15.78
N SER A 166 1.75 -5.31 -14.48
CA SER A 166 0.38 -5.56 -14.04
C SER A 166 -0.49 -4.32 -14.21
N PHE A 167 -1.80 -4.51 -14.33
CA PHE A 167 -2.76 -3.40 -14.38
C PHE A 167 -2.63 -2.49 -13.16
N ILE A 168 -2.33 -3.05 -11.97
CA ILE A 168 -2.09 -2.27 -10.74
C ILE A 168 -0.89 -1.34 -10.91
N THR A 169 0.25 -1.87 -11.39
CA THR A 169 1.47 -1.06 -11.54
C THR A 169 1.32 -0.02 -12.64
N GLN A 170 0.61 -0.34 -13.73
CA GLN A 170 0.30 0.61 -14.81
C GLN A 170 -0.62 1.73 -14.32
N ASP A 171 -1.66 1.41 -13.55
CA ASP A 171 -2.55 2.40 -12.92
C ASP A 171 -1.76 3.34 -12.00
N CYS A 172 -0.90 2.79 -11.14
CA CYS A 172 -0.02 3.58 -10.27
C CYS A 172 0.94 4.49 -11.05
N GLN A 173 1.48 4.03 -12.19
CA GLN A 173 2.36 4.85 -13.05
C GLN A 173 1.62 6.03 -13.69
N GLN A 174 0.36 5.88 -14.05
CA GLN A 174 -0.48 6.98 -14.52
C GLN A 174 -0.88 7.90 -13.36
N GLY A 175 -1.26 7.32 -12.23
CA GLY A 175 -1.62 8.07 -11.03
C GLY A 175 -0.52 8.99 -10.50
N ILE A 176 0.74 8.55 -10.55
CA ILE A 176 1.88 9.40 -10.15
C ILE A 176 1.99 10.67 -10.98
N LYS A 177 1.69 10.62 -12.28
CA LYS A 177 1.74 11.81 -13.15
C LYS A 177 0.69 12.82 -12.71
N VAL A 178 -0.53 12.35 -12.46
CA VAL A 178 -1.64 13.21 -12.01
C VAL A 178 -1.37 13.76 -10.61
N LEU A 179 -0.96 12.90 -9.67
CA LEU A 179 -0.65 13.30 -8.30
C LEU A 179 0.45 14.37 -8.25
N SER A 180 1.44 14.27 -9.15
CA SER A 180 2.48 15.30 -9.28
C SER A 180 1.95 16.67 -9.71
N GLN A 181 0.84 16.74 -10.46
CA GLN A 181 0.18 18.02 -10.80
C GLN A 181 -0.43 18.69 -9.57
N PHE A 182 -0.80 17.90 -8.55
CA PHE A 182 -1.33 18.42 -7.30
C PHE A 182 -0.24 18.86 -6.33
N ILE A 183 0.80 18.04 -6.11
CA ILE A 183 1.76 18.23 -5.01
C ILE A 183 3.14 18.76 -5.44
N SER A 184 3.36 19.08 -6.72
CA SER A 184 4.54 19.85 -7.12
C SER A 184 4.52 21.25 -6.48
N LYS A 185 5.67 21.92 -6.44
CA LYS A 185 5.83 23.22 -5.76
C LYS A 185 4.76 24.28 -6.17
N ASP A 186 4.37 24.27 -7.45
CA ASP A 186 3.33 25.18 -7.99
C ASP A 186 2.05 24.41 -8.34
N GLY A 187 1.86 23.23 -7.75
CA GLY A 187 0.74 22.34 -8.01
C GLY A 187 -0.58 22.80 -7.40
N LEU A 188 -1.66 22.15 -7.83
CA LEU A 188 -3.02 22.52 -7.44
C LEU A 188 -3.23 22.55 -5.93
N ALA A 189 -2.66 21.62 -5.18
CA ALA A 189 -2.79 21.54 -3.73
C ALA A 189 -2.21 22.79 -3.03
N TYR A 190 -1.05 23.28 -3.49
CA TYR A 190 -0.42 24.48 -2.94
C TYR A 190 -1.17 25.75 -3.37
N LYS A 191 -1.76 25.77 -4.56
CA LYS A 191 -2.64 26.87 -4.99
C LYS A 191 -3.91 26.93 -4.13
N VAL A 192 -4.52 25.79 -3.82
CA VAL A 192 -5.64 25.71 -2.87
C VAL A 192 -5.19 26.16 -1.47
N LYS A 193 -3.99 25.78 -1.02
CA LYS A 193 -3.44 26.26 0.27
C LYS A 193 -3.37 27.77 0.29
N SER A 194 -2.77 28.39 -0.73
CA SER A 194 -2.68 29.86 -0.82
C SER A 194 -4.06 30.54 -0.84
N PHE A 195 -5.04 29.95 -1.53
CA PHE A 195 -6.43 30.40 -1.50
C PHE A 195 -7.04 30.32 -0.10
N VAL A 196 -6.85 29.20 0.62
CA VAL A 196 -7.36 29.04 2.00
C VAL A 196 -6.69 30.02 2.96
N GLU A 197 -5.39 30.29 2.80
CA GLU A 197 -4.65 31.29 3.57
C GLU A 197 -5.22 32.69 3.34
N PHE A 198 -5.44 33.07 2.07
CA PHE A 198 -6.09 34.32 1.70
C PHE A 198 -7.50 34.41 2.32
N CYS A 199 -8.32 33.37 2.17
CA CYS A 199 -9.67 33.33 2.76
C CYS A 199 -9.66 33.42 4.29
N SER A 200 -8.63 32.90 4.95
CA SER A 200 -8.47 33.02 6.40
C SER A 200 -8.27 34.46 6.87
N HIS A 201 -7.67 35.28 6.03
CA HIS A 201 -7.57 36.72 6.26
C HIS A 201 -8.88 37.45 5.87
N TYR A 202 -9.39 37.19 4.65
CA TYR A 202 -10.58 37.81 4.08
C TYR A 202 -11.82 37.69 4.98
N ARG A 203 -12.08 36.54 5.57
CA ARG A 203 -13.24 36.31 6.47
C ARG A 203 -13.19 37.07 7.80
N ARG A 204 -12.03 37.66 8.15
CA ARG A 204 -11.88 38.47 9.36
C ARG A 204 -12.23 39.96 9.12
N LEU A 205 -12.42 40.34 7.88
CA LEU A 205 -12.81 41.68 7.51
C LEU A 205 -14.30 41.88 7.81
N GLU A 206 -14.65 42.90 8.58
CA GLU A 206 -16.07 43.24 8.86
C GLU A 206 -16.76 43.72 7.58
N GLU A 207 -16.11 44.62 6.82
CA GLU A 207 -16.57 45.15 5.54
C GLU A 207 -15.40 45.12 4.54
N PRO A 208 -15.30 44.11 3.68
CA PRO A 208 -14.29 44.07 2.63
C PRO A 208 -14.43 45.21 1.65
N THR A 209 -13.34 45.89 1.33
CA THR A 209 -13.30 46.94 0.29
C THR A 209 -13.58 46.34 -1.09
N THR A 210 -13.96 47.20 -2.06
CA THR A 210 -14.15 46.79 -3.46
C THR A 210 -12.89 46.13 -4.04
N GLN A 211 -11.70 46.57 -3.63
CA GLN A 211 -10.44 46.00 -4.05
C GLN A 211 -10.27 44.56 -3.53
N GLU A 212 -10.52 44.32 -2.23
CA GLU A 212 -10.43 42.99 -1.61
C GLU A 212 -11.48 42.03 -2.17
N GLN A 213 -12.67 42.50 -2.49
CA GLN A 213 -13.71 41.71 -3.17
C GLN A 213 -13.28 41.31 -4.58
N ASN A 214 -12.69 42.21 -5.36
CA ASN A 214 -12.19 41.90 -6.69
C ASN A 214 -11.02 40.92 -6.65
N GLU A 215 -10.10 41.06 -5.69
CA GLU A 215 -8.97 40.14 -5.48
C GLU A 215 -9.46 38.74 -5.13
N PHE A 216 -10.45 38.61 -4.24
CA PHE A 216 -11.08 37.30 -3.92
C PHE A 216 -11.66 36.64 -5.17
N LEU A 217 -12.41 37.40 -6.00
CA LEU A 217 -13.02 36.87 -7.22
C LEU A 217 -11.96 36.42 -8.23
N GLU A 218 -10.91 37.20 -8.41
CA GLU A 218 -9.81 36.90 -9.33
C GLU A 218 -9.05 35.65 -8.91
N ILE A 219 -8.69 35.52 -7.62
CA ILE A 219 -7.99 34.36 -7.09
C ILE A 219 -8.84 33.07 -7.24
N ASN A 220 -10.14 33.18 -6.94
CA ASN A 220 -11.07 32.05 -7.06
C ASN A 220 -11.24 31.62 -8.53
N GLU A 221 -11.42 32.56 -9.44
CA GLU A 221 -11.56 32.28 -10.88
C GLU A 221 -10.29 31.63 -11.45
N ASN A 222 -9.12 32.21 -11.13
CA ASN A 222 -7.83 31.67 -11.56
C ASN A 222 -7.60 30.24 -11.05
N LEU A 223 -7.95 29.97 -9.79
CA LEU A 223 -7.84 28.63 -9.22
C LEU A 223 -8.73 27.61 -9.95
N LEU A 224 -9.98 27.96 -10.25
CA LEU A 224 -10.88 27.08 -11.00
C LEU A 224 -10.41 26.86 -12.45
N GLN A 225 -9.82 27.89 -13.08
CA GLN A 225 -9.21 27.75 -14.40
C GLN A 225 -7.98 26.83 -14.37
N ASP A 226 -7.15 26.86 -13.32
CA ASP A 226 -6.02 25.96 -13.14
C ASP A 226 -6.48 24.50 -13.05
N PHE A 227 -7.54 24.20 -12.29
CA PHE A 227 -8.14 22.86 -12.26
C PHE A 227 -8.62 22.40 -13.63
N LYS A 228 -9.34 23.25 -14.35
CA LYS A 228 -9.81 22.95 -15.71
C LYS A 228 -8.65 22.70 -16.67
N LYS A 229 -7.60 23.48 -16.60
CA LYS A 229 -6.41 23.34 -17.45
C LYS A 229 -5.76 21.98 -17.22
N VAL A 230 -5.47 21.61 -15.96
CA VAL A 230 -4.89 20.29 -15.63
C VAL A 230 -5.80 19.18 -16.15
N GLN A 231 -7.11 19.27 -15.96
CA GLN A 231 -8.08 18.26 -16.42
C GLN A 231 -8.08 18.09 -17.94
N ILE A 232 -8.00 19.18 -18.71
CA ILE A 232 -7.99 19.16 -20.18
C ILE A 232 -6.69 18.53 -20.71
N ASP A 233 -5.57 18.72 -20.02
CA ASP A 233 -4.27 18.20 -20.43
C ASP A 233 -4.11 16.69 -20.19
N LEU A 234 -5.06 16.05 -19.48
CA LEU A 234 -5.05 14.59 -19.24
C LEU A 234 -5.49 13.81 -20.47
N SER A 235 -4.75 12.75 -20.80
CA SER A 235 -4.86 12.04 -22.07
C SER A 235 -5.59 10.70 -22.02
N SER A 236 -5.79 10.13 -20.83
CA SER A 236 -6.43 8.81 -20.66
C SER A 236 -7.59 8.85 -19.66
N GLU A 237 -8.51 7.88 -19.76
CA GLU A 237 -9.60 7.70 -18.79
C GLU A 237 -9.04 7.46 -17.37
N VAL A 238 -7.97 6.69 -17.25
CA VAL A 238 -7.31 6.42 -15.96
C VAL A 238 -6.79 7.72 -15.32
N GLU A 239 -6.13 8.59 -16.11
CA GLU A 239 -5.68 9.89 -15.62
C GLU A 239 -6.87 10.78 -15.19
N GLN A 240 -7.98 10.75 -15.94
CA GLN A 240 -9.21 11.47 -15.59
C GLN A 240 -9.83 10.96 -14.28
N ASP A 241 -9.85 9.64 -14.08
CA ASP A 241 -10.34 9.03 -12.84
C ASP A 241 -9.48 9.42 -11.64
N TRP A 242 -8.15 9.36 -11.78
CA TRP A 242 -7.22 9.83 -10.74
C TRP A 242 -7.44 11.31 -10.40
N PHE A 243 -7.56 12.15 -11.42
CA PHE A 243 -7.84 13.57 -11.22
C PHE A 243 -9.17 13.77 -10.48
N GLY A 244 -10.23 13.07 -10.89
CA GLY A 244 -11.54 13.16 -10.26
C GLY A 244 -11.51 12.75 -8.78
N GLN A 245 -10.77 11.69 -8.44
CA GLN A 245 -10.60 11.24 -7.05
C GLN A 245 -9.83 12.27 -6.21
N LEU A 246 -8.75 12.84 -6.74
CA LEU A 246 -7.97 13.88 -6.05
C LEU A 246 -8.78 15.16 -5.90
N ALA A 247 -9.42 15.64 -6.96
CA ALA A 247 -10.20 16.86 -6.98
C ALA A 247 -11.37 16.84 -5.97
N LYS A 248 -11.97 15.68 -5.71
CA LYS A 248 -13.01 15.50 -4.68
C LYS A 248 -12.58 15.98 -3.29
N ASN A 249 -11.30 15.95 -2.98
CA ASN A 249 -10.77 16.40 -1.70
C ASN A 249 -10.60 17.93 -1.66
N PHE A 250 -10.30 18.56 -2.80
CA PHE A 250 -9.97 20.00 -2.88
C PHE A 250 -11.16 20.88 -3.23
N ILE A 251 -12.05 20.44 -4.13
CA ILE A 251 -13.21 21.24 -4.56
C ILE A 251 -14.09 21.66 -3.38
N PRO A 252 -14.43 20.78 -2.41
CA PRO A 252 -15.17 21.21 -1.22
C PRO A 252 -14.46 22.28 -0.40
N MET A 253 -13.13 22.30 -0.36
CA MET A 253 -12.35 23.31 0.37
C MET A 253 -12.44 24.69 -0.30
N ILE A 254 -12.57 24.72 -1.63
CA ILE A 254 -12.76 25.94 -2.40
C ILE A 254 -14.20 26.45 -2.22
N VAL A 255 -15.18 25.56 -2.32
CA VAL A 255 -16.61 25.92 -2.23
C VAL A 255 -16.99 26.36 -0.81
N ASN A 256 -16.53 25.61 0.20
CA ASN A 256 -16.83 25.86 1.62
C ASN A 256 -15.71 26.65 2.32
N TRP A 257 -15.01 27.52 1.61
CA TRP A 257 -13.83 28.24 2.09
C TRP A 257 -13.99 28.94 3.44
N ARG A 258 -15.23 29.28 3.84
CA ARG A 258 -15.51 29.93 5.13
C ARG A 258 -15.26 29.03 6.32
N GLU A 259 -15.35 27.70 6.14
CA GLU A 259 -15.26 26.68 7.19
C GLU A 259 -13.89 25.98 7.19
N VAL A 260 -13.09 26.14 6.12
CA VAL A 260 -11.82 25.45 5.96
C VAL A 260 -10.69 26.19 6.67
N SER A 261 -9.87 25.46 7.40
CA SER A 261 -8.66 25.96 8.04
C SER A 261 -7.41 25.62 7.22
N VAL A 262 -6.35 26.44 7.42
CA VAL A 262 -5.03 26.16 6.81
C VAL A 262 -4.49 24.80 7.24
N HIS A 263 -4.71 24.39 8.49
CA HIS A 263 -4.28 23.09 9.00
C HIS A 263 -4.90 21.91 8.24
N GLN A 264 -6.19 22.00 7.85
CA GLN A 264 -6.84 20.94 7.09
C GLN A 264 -6.21 20.73 5.72
N ILE A 265 -5.89 21.80 5.00
CA ILE A 265 -5.22 21.69 3.70
C ILE A 265 -3.76 21.22 3.84
N GLU A 266 -3.04 21.65 4.88
CA GLU A 266 -1.68 21.15 5.16
C GLU A 266 -1.67 19.66 5.47
N SER A 267 -2.61 19.19 6.28
CA SER A 267 -2.75 17.75 6.59
C SER A 267 -3.06 16.95 5.34
N LEU A 268 -3.92 17.44 4.45
CA LEU A 268 -4.22 16.78 3.18
C LEU A 268 -2.99 16.73 2.26
N ILE A 269 -2.21 17.80 2.18
CA ILE A 269 -0.98 17.82 1.38
C ILE A 269 0.03 16.80 1.91
N GLU A 270 0.21 16.71 3.23
CA GLU A 270 1.10 15.72 3.84
C GLU A 270 0.64 14.28 3.54
N GLU A 271 -0.67 14.02 3.63
CA GLU A 271 -1.26 12.73 3.26
C GLU A 271 -0.98 12.36 1.79
N LEU A 272 -1.14 13.30 0.86
CA LEU A 272 -0.87 13.08 -0.55
C LEU A 272 0.63 12.86 -0.84
N ILE A 273 1.52 13.54 -0.14
CA ILE A 273 2.97 13.31 -0.23
C ILE A 273 3.29 11.88 0.25
N ASN A 274 2.74 11.46 1.37
CA ASN A 274 2.92 10.10 1.89
C ASN A 274 2.31 9.05 0.92
N TYR A 275 1.19 9.36 0.30
CA TYR A 275 0.58 8.50 -0.73
C TYR A 275 1.49 8.38 -1.96
N GLN A 276 2.07 9.48 -2.43
CA GLN A 276 3.03 9.45 -3.54
C GLN A 276 4.25 8.59 -3.22
N LEU A 277 4.77 8.65 -1.99
CA LEU A 277 5.88 7.81 -1.56
C LEU A 277 5.52 6.32 -1.65
N ARG A 278 4.35 5.92 -1.13
CA ARG A 278 3.88 4.52 -1.19
C ARG A 278 3.74 4.02 -2.62
N ILE A 279 3.12 4.80 -3.51
CA ILE A 279 2.97 4.42 -4.93
C ILE A 279 4.35 4.28 -5.60
N ASN A 280 5.26 5.21 -5.36
CA ASN A 280 6.62 5.14 -5.92
C ASN A 280 7.38 3.91 -5.42
N GLU A 281 7.23 3.54 -4.15
CA GLU A 281 7.84 2.33 -3.60
C GLU A 281 7.23 1.07 -4.22
N GLN A 282 5.90 1.01 -4.40
CA GLN A 282 5.23 -0.10 -5.07
C GLN A 282 5.74 -0.29 -6.51
N ILE A 283 5.84 0.80 -7.28
CA ILE A 283 6.38 0.74 -8.65
C ILE A 283 7.82 0.22 -8.65
N LYS A 284 8.65 0.67 -7.71
CA LYS A 284 10.05 0.23 -7.59
C LYS A 284 10.18 -1.21 -7.10
N ALA A 285 9.30 -1.65 -6.23
CA ALA A 285 9.29 -3.01 -5.68
C ALA A 285 8.76 -4.05 -6.67
N SER A 286 8.02 -3.63 -7.70
CA SER A 286 7.43 -4.53 -8.69
C SER A 286 8.50 -5.22 -9.53
N TRP A 287 8.40 -6.57 -9.63
CA TRP A 287 9.37 -7.38 -10.37
C TRP A 287 9.06 -7.44 -11.86
N ASN A 288 10.11 -7.38 -12.66
CA ASN A 288 10.08 -7.67 -14.09
C ASN A 288 10.64 -9.09 -14.39
N GLU A 289 10.72 -9.47 -15.67
CA GLU A 289 11.24 -10.78 -16.09
C GLU A 289 12.74 -10.99 -15.76
N ASP A 290 13.53 -9.91 -15.69
CA ASP A 290 14.94 -10.02 -15.34
C ASP A 290 15.12 -10.23 -13.83
N ASP A 291 14.33 -9.58 -12.99
CA ASP A 291 14.27 -9.83 -11.54
C ASP A 291 13.91 -11.28 -11.26
N LYS A 292 12.88 -11.80 -11.91
CA LYS A 292 12.48 -13.22 -11.84
C LYS A 292 13.64 -14.16 -12.18
N LYS A 293 14.37 -13.90 -13.27
CA LYS A 293 15.52 -14.72 -13.67
C LYS A 293 16.63 -14.69 -12.62
N VAL A 294 16.95 -13.49 -12.10
CA VAL A 294 17.98 -13.32 -11.06
C VAL A 294 17.60 -14.09 -9.79
N ILE A 295 16.37 -13.98 -9.32
CA ILE A 295 15.87 -14.68 -8.13
C ILE A 295 15.91 -16.19 -8.35
N SER A 296 15.37 -16.68 -9.47
CA SER A 296 15.31 -18.12 -9.79
C SER A 296 16.70 -18.76 -9.96
N THR A 297 17.73 -17.99 -10.33
CA THR A 297 19.06 -18.51 -10.62
C THR A 297 19.99 -18.44 -9.40
N ASN A 298 19.98 -17.32 -8.66
CA ASN A 298 20.96 -17.05 -7.63
C ASN A 298 20.63 -17.62 -6.25
N LEU A 299 19.39 -18.06 -6.02
CA LEU A 299 18.91 -18.51 -4.71
C LEU A 299 18.71 -20.03 -4.60
N ARG A 300 19.25 -20.80 -5.54
CA ARG A 300 19.05 -22.26 -5.61
C ARG A 300 19.75 -23.07 -4.52
N SER A 301 20.75 -22.54 -3.81
CA SER A 301 21.53 -23.32 -2.84
C SER A 301 20.66 -23.85 -1.70
N ASP A 302 19.77 -23.05 -1.15
CA ASP A 302 18.97 -23.34 0.04
C ASP A 302 17.58 -23.91 -0.30
N TRP A 303 17.17 -23.74 -1.55
CA TRP A 303 15.84 -24.09 -2.02
C TRP A 303 15.85 -25.34 -2.91
N LYS A 304 14.91 -26.24 -2.68
CA LYS A 304 14.67 -27.41 -3.55
C LYS A 304 14.07 -26.97 -4.87
N THR A 305 13.09 -26.08 -4.81
CA THR A 305 12.41 -25.49 -5.95
C THR A 305 12.17 -24.00 -5.70
N ILE A 306 12.31 -23.18 -6.73
CA ILE A 306 11.79 -21.80 -6.79
C ILE A 306 11.03 -21.70 -8.09
N ASP A 307 9.75 -21.39 -7.99
CA ASP A 307 8.82 -21.17 -9.11
C ASP A 307 8.22 -19.78 -9.01
N ILE A 308 8.26 -19.02 -10.10
CA ILE A 308 7.71 -17.68 -10.20
C ILE A 308 6.88 -17.62 -11.48
N THR A 309 5.56 -17.59 -11.33
CA THR A 309 4.60 -17.62 -12.43
C THR A 309 3.70 -16.39 -12.42
N PRO A 310 3.33 -15.85 -13.59
CA PRO A 310 2.34 -14.77 -13.64
C PRO A 310 0.95 -15.29 -13.23
N LYS A 311 0.19 -14.43 -12.57
CA LYS A 311 -1.23 -14.64 -12.28
C LYS A 311 -2.04 -13.55 -12.96
N GLU A 312 -3.10 -13.97 -13.64
CA GLU A 312 -4.09 -13.09 -14.24
C GLU A 312 -5.39 -13.12 -13.43
N ILE A 313 -6.15 -12.03 -13.50
CA ILE A 313 -7.52 -11.88 -13.01
C ILE A 313 -8.32 -11.23 -14.15
N ASP A 314 -9.46 -11.83 -14.51
CA ASP A 314 -10.32 -11.36 -15.62
C ASP A 314 -9.59 -11.17 -16.97
N GLY A 315 -8.52 -11.97 -17.20
CA GLY A 315 -7.69 -11.91 -18.40
C GLY A 315 -6.63 -10.81 -18.41
N GLU A 316 -6.47 -10.07 -17.32
CA GLU A 316 -5.45 -9.04 -17.15
C GLU A 316 -4.36 -9.49 -16.18
N LEU A 317 -3.13 -9.13 -16.48
CA LEU A 317 -1.98 -9.47 -15.64
C LEU A 317 -2.05 -8.76 -14.28
N PHE A 318 -2.14 -9.57 -13.22
CA PHE A 318 -2.33 -9.10 -11.85
C PHE A 318 -1.03 -9.02 -11.05
N CYS A 319 -0.29 -10.15 -10.95
CA CYS A 319 0.89 -10.22 -10.10
C CYS A 319 1.78 -11.42 -10.47
N TRP A 320 2.94 -11.54 -9.82
CA TRP A 320 3.69 -12.78 -9.75
C TRP A 320 3.21 -13.63 -8.56
N VAL A 321 3.21 -14.96 -8.75
CA VAL A 321 3.12 -15.95 -7.69
C VAL A 321 4.51 -16.53 -7.47
N LEU A 322 5.12 -16.25 -6.33
CA LEU A 322 6.34 -16.91 -5.87
C LEU A 322 5.98 -18.13 -5.05
N LYS A 323 6.53 -19.30 -5.40
CA LYS A 323 6.52 -20.52 -4.58
C LYS A 323 7.94 -21.04 -4.45
N ALA A 324 8.46 -21.11 -3.22
CA ALA A 324 9.78 -21.64 -2.96
C ALA A 324 9.72 -22.69 -1.85
N LYS A 325 10.28 -23.87 -2.12
CA LYS A 325 10.29 -24.99 -1.17
C LYS A 325 11.71 -25.20 -0.65
N LYS A 326 11.88 -25.18 0.68
CA LYS A 326 13.16 -25.46 1.35
C LYS A 326 13.57 -26.92 1.17
N ARG A 327 14.90 -27.17 1.10
CA ARG A 327 15.53 -28.50 1.07
C ARG A 327 15.31 -29.29 2.35
#